data_7800a703ee77cdebfd1085b049218025
#
_entry.id   7800a703ee77cdebfd1085b049218025
#
_cell.length_a   1.000
_cell.length_b   1.000
_cell.length_c   1.000
_cell.angle_alpha   90.00
_cell.angle_beta   90.00
_cell.angle_gamma   90.00
#
_symmetry.space_group_name_H-M   'P 1'
#
loop_
_entity.id
_entity.type
_entity.pdbx_description
1 polymer ?
#
loop_
_entity_poly.entity_id
_entity_poly.type
_entity_poly.pdbx_seq_one_letter_code
_entity_poly.pdbx_strand_id
1 'polypeptide(L)'
;FIAVLFVLMLIALLIQIVIHEGGHLVFGRISGYRFSSFRIMNLMWIEDQGKIKLKHLQVAGTGGQCLMSPPDLIDGKIPVVLYNLGGSLMNIISAAIFALLYAVFYNTTFFSAEMILLAVIGVGFAVVNGVPMRMGMVDNDGHNALALSKDKEALQSFWIQMKISEQTTKGVRLKNMPKAWFQVPSDQAMKNTMTAAVGVFACNRLMDEHRFDEADRLMDHLLEIDSGIAGLHRNLLICDRIYVELIGSCRKEIL
;
A
#
# COMPACT_ATOMS: atom_id res chain seq x y z
N PHE A 1 26.01 4.10 26.61
CA PHE A 1 25.16 5.24 26.20
C PHE A 1 24.68 5.06 24.75
N ILE A 2 25.59 4.97 23.75
CA ILE A 2 25.25 4.86 22.31
C ILE A 2 24.35 3.65 22.04
N ALA A 3 24.67 2.46 22.60
CA ALA A 3 23.84 1.25 22.44
C ALA A 3 22.40 1.44 22.95
N VAL A 4 22.24 2.14 24.07
CA VAL A 4 20.90 2.44 24.64
C VAL A 4 20.13 3.38 23.71
N LEU A 5 20.75 4.46 23.24
CA LEU A 5 20.12 5.37 22.29
C LEU A 5 19.71 4.66 20.98
N PHE A 6 20.55 3.75 20.50
CA PHE A 6 20.22 2.94 19.32
C PHE A 6 18.98 2.06 19.56
N VAL A 7 18.88 1.41 20.72
CA VAL A 7 17.71 0.61 21.09
C VAL A 7 16.45 1.48 21.20
N LEU A 8 16.54 2.64 21.87
CA LEU A 8 15.42 3.58 21.96
C LEU A 8 14.97 4.07 20.58
N MET A 9 15.92 4.37 19.69
CA MET A 9 15.60 4.75 18.30
C MET A 9 14.85 3.65 17.56
N LEU A 10 15.24 2.37 17.69
CA LEU A 10 14.53 1.25 17.07
C LEU A 10 13.12 1.08 17.64
N ILE A 11 12.96 1.25 18.94
CA ILE A 11 11.65 1.21 19.61
C ILE A 11 10.78 2.36 19.09
N ALA A 12 11.31 3.58 19.03
CA ALA A 12 10.58 4.75 18.54
C ALA A 12 10.16 4.59 17.07
N LEU A 13 11.03 4.04 16.20
CA LEU A 13 10.69 3.71 14.81
C LEU A 13 9.52 2.73 14.74
N LEU A 14 9.58 1.65 15.49
CA LEU A 14 8.51 0.64 15.51
C LEU A 14 7.18 1.23 16.00
N ILE A 15 7.21 2.01 17.08
CA ILE A 15 6.03 2.69 17.62
C ILE A 15 5.44 3.65 16.58
N GLN A 16 6.27 4.44 15.90
CA GLN A 16 5.79 5.39 14.89
C GLN A 16 5.23 4.70 13.64
N ILE A 17 5.74 3.51 13.26
CA ILE A 17 5.12 2.68 12.23
C ILE A 17 3.71 2.26 12.67
N VAL A 18 3.56 1.73 13.90
CA VAL A 18 2.25 1.31 14.42
C VAL A 18 1.27 2.47 14.48
N ILE A 19 1.72 3.65 14.92
CA ILE A 19 0.91 4.87 14.96
C ILE A 19 0.48 5.29 13.56
N HIS A 20 1.39 5.25 12.59
CA HIS A 20 1.13 5.58 11.19
C HIS A 20 0.04 4.69 10.60
N GLU A 21 0.23 3.38 10.67
CA GLU A 21 -0.77 2.43 10.14
C GLU A 21 -2.10 2.52 10.91
N GLY A 22 -2.05 2.75 12.22
CA GLY A 22 -3.22 3.05 13.05
C GLY A 22 -3.95 4.31 12.60
N GLY A 23 -3.22 5.30 12.09
CA GLY A 23 -3.78 6.51 11.50
C GLY A 23 -4.64 6.22 10.26
N HIS A 24 -4.15 5.40 9.32
CA HIS A 24 -4.96 4.95 8.18
C HIS A 24 -6.22 4.22 8.63
N LEU A 25 -6.12 3.38 9.66
CA LEU A 25 -7.28 2.68 10.22
C LEU A 25 -8.32 3.65 10.80
N VAL A 26 -7.89 4.59 11.63
CA VAL A 26 -8.80 5.56 12.29
C VAL A 26 -9.45 6.48 11.27
N PHE A 27 -8.65 7.16 10.45
CA PHE A 27 -9.16 8.11 9.46
C PHE A 27 -9.88 7.42 8.29
N GLY A 28 -9.50 6.19 7.95
CA GLY A 28 -10.24 5.36 7.03
C GLY A 28 -11.63 5.01 7.57
N ARG A 29 -11.76 4.61 8.83
CA ARG A 29 -13.07 4.36 9.48
C ARG A 29 -13.95 5.63 9.47
N ILE A 30 -13.39 6.78 9.81
CA ILE A 30 -14.10 8.07 9.77
C ILE A 30 -14.57 8.38 8.33
N SER A 31 -13.80 7.96 7.31
CA SER A 31 -14.12 8.12 5.90
C SER A 31 -15.05 7.04 5.32
N GLY A 32 -15.60 6.15 6.14
CA GLY A 32 -16.53 5.11 5.72
C GLY A 32 -15.88 3.82 5.18
N TYR A 33 -14.58 3.68 5.29
CA TYR A 33 -13.88 2.43 4.93
C TYR A 33 -14.10 1.37 5.98
N ARG A 34 -14.05 0.11 5.55
CA ARG A 34 -14.10 -1.07 6.43
C ARG A 34 -12.72 -1.71 6.55
N PHE A 35 -12.40 -2.25 7.72
CA PHE A 35 -11.14 -2.97 7.95
C PHE A 35 -11.04 -4.19 7.01
N SER A 36 -9.87 -4.40 6.43
CA SER A 36 -9.54 -5.60 5.65
C SER A 36 -8.30 -6.28 6.22
N SER A 37 -7.16 -5.58 6.30
CA SER A 37 -5.94 -6.10 6.91
C SER A 37 -5.07 -5.01 7.52
N PHE A 38 -4.27 -5.41 8.51
CA PHE A 38 -3.30 -4.55 9.19
C PHE A 38 -2.01 -5.34 9.37
N ARG A 39 -0.88 -4.80 8.92
CA ARG A 39 0.41 -5.48 8.99
C ARG A 39 1.46 -4.57 9.62
N ILE A 40 2.24 -5.14 10.55
CA ILE A 40 3.45 -4.54 11.11
C ILE A 40 4.58 -5.54 10.93
N MET A 41 5.62 -5.14 10.26
CA MET A 41 6.73 -6.00 9.87
C MET A 41 6.22 -7.24 9.10
N ASN A 42 6.34 -8.44 9.68
CA ASN A 42 5.86 -9.72 9.13
C ASN A 42 4.56 -10.23 9.76
N LEU A 43 4.01 -9.52 10.76
CA LEU A 43 2.76 -9.88 11.41
C LEU A 43 1.60 -9.19 10.72
N MET A 44 0.65 -9.96 10.20
CA MET A 44 -0.51 -9.47 9.46
C MET A 44 -1.81 -9.97 10.07
N TRP A 45 -2.63 -9.06 10.54
CA TRP A 45 -4.02 -9.32 10.97
C TRP A 45 -4.95 -9.10 9.80
N ILE A 46 -5.76 -10.11 9.49
CA ILE A 46 -6.76 -10.06 8.40
C ILE A 46 -8.16 -10.29 8.96
N GLU A 47 -9.14 -9.65 8.36
CA GLU A 47 -10.55 -10.01 8.58
C GLU A 47 -10.92 -11.15 7.65
N ASP A 48 -11.39 -12.26 8.22
CA ASP A 48 -11.86 -13.43 7.50
C ASP A 48 -13.15 -13.93 8.14
N GLN A 49 -14.27 -13.79 7.43
CA GLN A 49 -15.63 -14.19 7.89
C GLN A 49 -16.01 -13.59 9.27
N GLY A 50 -15.73 -12.30 9.47
CA GLY A 50 -16.04 -11.58 10.70
C GLY A 50 -15.10 -11.89 11.87
N LYS A 51 -14.02 -12.65 11.64
CA LYS A 51 -12.99 -12.97 12.65
C LYS A 51 -11.65 -12.42 12.23
N ILE A 52 -10.88 -11.95 13.22
CA ILE A 52 -9.49 -11.53 12.98
C ILE A 52 -8.58 -12.76 13.07
N LYS A 53 -7.83 -13.02 11.99
CA LYS A 53 -6.83 -14.09 11.92
C LYS A 53 -5.44 -13.48 11.78
N LEU A 54 -4.45 -14.07 12.47
CA LEU A 54 -3.04 -13.70 12.31
C LEU A 54 -2.41 -14.55 11.22
N LYS A 55 -1.71 -13.89 10.29
CA LYS A 55 -0.89 -14.51 9.24
C LYS A 55 0.52 -13.91 9.26
N HIS A 56 1.46 -14.57 8.63
CA HIS A 56 2.80 -14.05 8.41
C HIS A 56 2.95 -13.68 6.93
N LEU A 57 3.24 -12.40 6.67
CA LEU A 57 3.51 -11.88 5.34
C LEU A 57 4.58 -10.79 5.44
N GLN A 58 5.67 -10.95 4.70
CA GLN A 58 6.69 -9.93 4.57
C GLN A 58 6.61 -9.31 3.17
N VAL A 59 6.54 -7.97 3.12
CA VAL A 59 6.60 -7.21 1.87
C VAL A 59 7.86 -6.35 1.92
N ALA A 60 8.77 -6.59 0.99
CA ALA A 60 10.03 -5.86 0.91
C ALA A 60 9.78 -4.35 0.70
N GLY A 61 10.58 -3.53 1.40
CA GLY A 61 10.51 -2.07 1.29
C GLY A 61 9.41 -1.39 2.12
N THR A 62 8.60 -2.15 2.89
CA THR A 62 7.54 -1.55 3.73
C THR A 62 7.58 -2.08 5.16
N GLY A 63 7.58 -1.19 6.16
CA GLY A 63 7.54 -1.53 7.59
C GLY A 63 6.14 -1.87 8.10
N GLY A 64 5.10 -1.36 7.46
CA GLY A 64 3.69 -1.55 7.82
C GLY A 64 2.79 -1.51 6.60
N GLN A 65 1.51 -1.82 6.80
CA GLN A 65 0.46 -1.64 5.79
C GLN A 65 -0.92 -1.74 6.45
N CYS A 66 -1.79 -0.77 6.23
CA CYS A 66 -3.20 -0.83 6.61
C CYS A 66 -4.05 -0.81 5.34
N LEU A 67 -4.59 -1.96 4.96
CA LEU A 67 -5.54 -2.06 3.85
C LEU A 67 -6.97 -2.05 4.38
N MET A 68 -7.80 -1.25 3.74
CA MET A 68 -9.20 -1.11 4.07
C MET A 68 -10.07 -1.25 2.83
N SER A 69 -11.25 -1.81 2.99
CA SER A 69 -12.26 -1.88 1.93
C SER A 69 -12.93 -0.51 1.76
N PRO A 70 -12.86 0.10 0.58
CA PRO A 70 -13.46 1.41 0.35
C PRO A 70 -14.99 1.33 0.36
N PRO A 71 -15.69 2.44 0.66
CA PRO A 71 -17.13 2.57 0.42
C PRO A 71 -17.44 2.43 -1.09
N ASP A 72 -18.71 2.28 -1.42
CA ASP A 72 -19.11 2.25 -2.82
C ASP A 72 -18.92 3.65 -3.46
N LEU A 73 -18.68 3.65 -4.77
CA LEU A 73 -18.55 4.89 -5.54
C LEU A 73 -19.90 5.64 -5.57
N ILE A 74 -19.91 6.89 -5.11
CA ILE A 74 -21.04 7.81 -5.25
C ILE A 74 -20.64 8.87 -6.27
N ASP A 75 -21.32 8.91 -7.40
CA ASP A 75 -20.98 9.81 -8.54
C ASP A 75 -19.50 9.68 -8.98
N GLY A 76 -18.95 8.46 -8.91
CA GLY A 76 -17.56 8.20 -9.24
C GLY A 76 -16.55 8.71 -8.21
N LYS A 77 -16.96 8.97 -6.96
CA LYS A 77 -16.12 9.52 -5.89
C LYS A 77 -16.14 8.67 -4.64
N ILE A 78 -15.03 8.63 -3.93
CA ILE A 78 -14.88 8.15 -2.55
C ILE A 78 -13.95 9.11 -1.78
N PRO A 79 -14.03 9.19 -0.45
CA PRO A 79 -13.15 10.04 0.36
C PRO A 79 -11.74 9.44 0.48
N VAL A 80 -10.82 9.80 -0.43
CA VAL A 80 -9.47 9.24 -0.49
C VAL A 80 -8.44 10.03 0.30
N VAL A 81 -8.59 11.37 0.40
CA VAL A 81 -7.55 12.24 0.97
C VAL A 81 -7.33 11.93 2.45
N LEU A 82 -8.40 11.87 3.22
CA LEU A 82 -8.32 11.64 4.66
C LEU A 82 -7.81 10.22 4.99
N TYR A 83 -8.19 9.22 4.19
CA TYR A 83 -7.67 7.86 4.33
C TYR A 83 -6.16 7.81 4.05
N ASN A 84 -5.71 8.33 2.90
CA ASN A 84 -4.30 8.29 2.55
C ASN A 84 -3.42 9.13 3.49
N LEU A 85 -3.85 10.33 3.88
CA LEU A 85 -3.09 11.17 4.81
C LEU A 85 -3.25 10.77 6.28
N GLY A 86 -4.08 9.79 6.59
CA GLY A 86 -4.40 9.37 7.96
C GLY A 86 -3.18 9.00 8.78
N GLY A 87 -2.23 8.26 8.19
CA GLY A 87 -0.97 7.90 8.83
C GLY A 87 -0.14 9.14 9.19
N SER A 88 0.08 10.05 8.24
CA SER A 88 0.84 11.28 8.46
C SER A 88 0.17 12.21 9.49
N LEU A 89 -1.15 12.34 9.46
CA LEU A 89 -1.89 13.11 10.45
C LEU A 89 -1.73 12.53 11.86
N MET A 90 -1.80 11.22 12.01
CA MET A 90 -1.62 10.56 13.29
C MET A 90 -0.19 10.70 13.82
N ASN A 91 0.82 10.65 12.92
CA ASN A 91 2.21 10.92 13.30
C ASN A 91 2.40 12.37 13.79
N ILE A 92 1.75 13.37 13.18
CA ILE A 92 1.80 14.76 13.67
C ILE A 92 1.13 14.87 15.05
N ILE A 93 -0.06 14.30 15.22
CA ILE A 93 -0.79 14.32 16.49
C ILE A 93 0.05 13.66 17.59
N SER A 94 0.59 12.48 17.33
CA SER A 94 1.43 11.77 18.29
C SER A 94 2.73 12.50 18.59
N ALA A 95 3.38 13.11 17.59
CA ALA A 95 4.57 13.91 17.78
C ALA A 95 4.32 15.09 18.72
N ALA A 96 3.19 15.80 18.57
CA ALA A 96 2.80 16.87 19.48
C ALA A 96 2.59 16.37 20.92
N ILE A 97 1.92 15.21 21.08
CA ILE A 97 1.73 14.58 22.40
C ILE A 97 3.07 14.20 23.03
N PHE A 98 3.97 13.56 22.29
CA PHE A 98 5.28 13.15 22.79
C PHE A 98 6.18 14.35 23.10
N ALA A 99 6.11 15.44 22.32
CA ALA A 99 6.82 16.68 22.63
C ALA A 99 6.31 17.32 23.93
N LEU A 100 5.00 17.30 24.18
CA LEU A 100 4.42 17.75 25.45
C LEU A 100 4.86 16.87 26.62
N LEU A 101 4.84 15.55 26.47
CA LEU A 101 5.34 14.61 27.48
C LEU A 101 6.82 14.83 27.77
N TYR A 102 7.63 15.07 26.75
CA TYR A 102 9.03 15.47 26.92
C TYR A 102 9.15 16.73 27.76
N ALA A 103 8.39 17.80 27.49
CA ALA A 103 8.44 19.03 28.23
C ALA A 103 8.05 18.87 29.72
N VAL A 104 7.09 17.98 30.01
CA VAL A 104 6.63 17.68 31.38
C VAL A 104 7.67 16.84 32.14
N PHE A 105 8.30 15.86 31.48
CA PHE A 105 9.17 14.85 32.10
C PHE A 105 10.65 15.03 31.72
N TYR A 106 11.09 16.22 31.33
CA TYR A 106 12.44 16.46 30.79
C TYR A 106 13.59 16.06 31.71
N ASN A 107 13.36 15.97 33.03
CA ASN A 107 14.35 15.57 34.02
C ASN A 107 14.52 14.04 34.16
N THR A 108 13.73 13.21 33.46
CA THR A 108 13.79 11.75 33.51
C THR A 108 14.61 11.22 32.34
N THR A 109 15.85 10.79 32.58
CA THR A 109 16.87 10.57 31.55
C THR A 109 16.43 9.68 30.36
N PHE A 110 15.96 8.47 30.62
CA PHE A 110 15.59 7.54 29.53
C PHE A 110 14.19 7.80 28.98
N PHE A 111 13.24 8.11 29.85
CA PHE A 111 11.87 8.40 29.42
C PHE A 111 11.81 9.66 28.56
N SER A 112 12.48 10.74 28.99
CA SER A 112 12.51 11.97 28.19
C SER A 112 13.26 11.80 26.87
N ALA A 113 14.34 11.00 26.84
CA ALA A 113 15.04 10.67 25.58
C ALA A 113 14.13 9.91 24.60
N GLU A 114 13.34 8.96 25.08
CA GLU A 114 12.36 8.24 24.26
C GLU A 114 11.25 9.18 23.76
N MET A 115 10.72 10.05 24.60
CA MET A 115 9.67 10.99 24.21
C MET A 115 10.13 11.94 23.09
N ILE A 116 11.34 12.49 23.20
CA ILE A 116 11.88 13.38 22.14
C ILE A 116 12.19 12.60 20.85
N LEU A 117 12.69 11.37 20.94
CA LEU A 117 12.88 10.50 19.77
C LEU A 117 11.56 10.21 19.06
N LEU A 118 10.52 9.83 19.82
CA LEU A 118 9.18 9.61 19.28
C LEU A 118 8.62 10.87 18.61
N ALA A 119 8.80 12.05 19.20
CA ALA A 119 8.35 13.29 18.60
C ALA A 119 9.09 13.60 17.28
N VAL A 120 10.41 13.52 17.28
CA VAL A 120 11.24 13.83 16.10
C VAL A 120 10.99 12.81 14.95
N ILE A 121 10.96 11.52 15.27
CA ILE A 121 10.71 10.47 14.30
C ILE A 121 9.27 10.58 13.77
N GLY A 122 8.28 10.91 14.61
CA GLY A 122 6.91 11.17 14.20
C GLY A 122 6.80 12.30 13.17
N VAL A 123 7.49 13.42 13.39
CA VAL A 123 7.57 14.50 12.39
C VAL A 123 8.22 13.99 11.10
N GLY A 124 9.32 13.24 11.21
CA GLY A 124 10.00 12.64 10.06
C GLY A 124 9.07 11.75 9.23
N PHE A 125 8.31 10.86 9.87
CA PHE A 125 7.29 10.02 9.23
C PHE A 125 6.20 10.86 8.55
N ALA A 126 5.70 11.88 9.24
CA ALA A 126 4.67 12.75 8.69
C ALA A 126 5.15 13.48 7.42
N VAL A 127 6.40 13.95 7.39
CA VAL A 127 6.99 14.61 6.22
C VAL A 127 7.22 13.62 5.08
N VAL A 128 7.87 12.49 5.36
CA VAL A 128 8.25 11.50 4.32
C VAL A 128 7.00 10.88 3.67
N ASN A 129 5.94 10.63 4.44
CA ASN A 129 4.71 10.03 3.90
C ASN A 129 3.67 11.08 3.45
N GLY A 130 3.61 12.25 4.11
CA GLY A 130 2.60 13.27 3.82
C GLY A 130 2.95 14.24 2.69
N VAL A 131 4.24 14.54 2.48
CA VAL A 131 4.67 15.37 1.34
C VAL A 131 4.65 14.52 0.06
N PRO A 132 3.93 14.96 -1.01
CA PRO A 132 3.80 14.15 -2.23
C PRO A 132 5.15 13.84 -2.88
N MET A 133 5.53 12.54 -2.90
CA MET A 133 6.78 12.06 -3.50
C MET A 133 6.57 10.72 -4.21
N ARG A 134 7.26 10.52 -5.34
CA ARG A 134 7.39 9.22 -6.01
C ARG A 134 8.63 8.53 -5.49
N MET A 135 8.48 7.32 -4.95
CA MET A 135 9.56 6.58 -4.30
C MET A 135 10.08 5.38 -5.12
N GLY A 136 9.70 5.28 -6.38
CA GLY A 136 10.16 4.25 -7.31
C GLY A 136 9.49 2.89 -7.13
N MET A 137 9.58 2.28 -5.95
CA MET A 137 8.93 0.98 -5.67
C MET A 137 7.45 1.13 -5.35
N VAL A 138 7.09 2.13 -4.55
CA VAL A 138 5.72 2.46 -4.14
C VAL A 138 5.64 3.98 -3.97
N ASP A 139 4.56 4.60 -4.42
CA ASP A 139 4.31 6.01 -4.18
C ASP A 139 3.89 6.23 -2.72
N ASN A 140 4.27 7.38 -2.12
CA ASN A 140 3.88 7.68 -0.75
C ASN A 140 2.42 8.16 -0.64
N ASP A 141 1.91 8.22 0.60
CA ASP A 141 0.51 8.57 0.87
C ASP A 141 0.13 9.97 0.37
N GLY A 142 1.03 10.93 0.50
CA GLY A 142 0.83 12.30 0.02
C GLY A 142 0.67 12.34 -1.49
N HIS A 143 1.48 11.58 -2.24
CA HIS A 143 1.35 11.47 -3.69
C HIS A 143 0.03 10.81 -4.07
N ASN A 144 -0.34 9.71 -3.41
CA ASN A 144 -1.60 9.03 -3.63
C ASN A 144 -2.80 9.94 -3.35
N ALA A 145 -2.81 10.64 -2.21
CA ALA A 145 -3.87 11.59 -1.86
C ALA A 145 -4.04 12.69 -2.92
N LEU A 146 -2.93 13.26 -3.41
CA LEU A 146 -2.94 14.32 -4.41
C LEU A 146 -3.38 13.81 -5.79
N ALA A 147 -2.83 12.69 -6.25
CA ALA A 147 -3.13 12.11 -7.56
C ALA A 147 -4.61 11.70 -7.64
N LEU A 148 -5.11 10.97 -6.63
CA LEU A 148 -6.49 10.47 -6.60
C LEU A 148 -7.53 11.60 -6.45
N SER A 149 -7.18 12.74 -5.85
CA SER A 149 -8.10 13.88 -5.71
C SER A 149 -8.33 14.62 -7.03
N LYS A 150 -7.44 14.49 -8.00
CA LYS A 150 -7.45 15.26 -9.26
C LYS A 150 -7.86 14.44 -10.48
N ASP A 151 -7.72 13.13 -10.44
CA ASP A 151 -7.90 12.23 -11.57
C ASP A 151 -8.98 11.18 -11.25
N LYS A 152 -10.12 11.26 -11.95
CA LYS A 152 -11.25 10.33 -11.75
C LYS A 152 -10.93 8.91 -12.20
N GLU A 153 -10.13 8.75 -13.25
CA GLU A 153 -9.74 7.42 -13.75
C GLU A 153 -8.77 6.75 -12.78
N ALA A 154 -7.81 7.51 -12.24
CA ALA A 154 -6.93 7.04 -11.18
C ALA A 154 -7.73 6.68 -9.91
N LEU A 155 -8.74 7.47 -9.55
CA LEU A 155 -9.61 7.20 -8.40
C LEU A 155 -10.41 5.90 -8.59
N GLN A 156 -10.98 5.68 -9.76
CA GLN A 156 -11.70 4.44 -10.09
C GLN A 156 -10.74 3.24 -10.07
N SER A 157 -9.56 3.39 -10.61
CA SER A 157 -8.51 2.36 -10.61
C SER A 157 -8.06 2.01 -9.19
N PHE A 158 -7.88 3.01 -8.32
CA PHE A 158 -7.60 2.80 -6.91
C PHE A 158 -8.73 2.03 -6.21
N TRP A 159 -10.00 2.43 -6.45
CA TRP A 159 -11.16 1.73 -5.91
C TRP A 159 -11.19 0.26 -6.33
N ILE A 160 -10.94 -0.02 -7.61
CA ILE A 160 -10.86 -1.40 -8.15
C ILE A 160 -9.76 -2.19 -7.42
N GLN A 161 -8.55 -1.63 -7.26
CA GLN A 161 -7.44 -2.29 -6.56
C GLN A 161 -7.83 -2.65 -5.12
N MET A 162 -8.45 -1.72 -4.40
CA MET A 162 -8.88 -1.95 -3.02
C MET A 162 -9.98 -3.02 -2.93
N LYS A 163 -10.93 -3.04 -3.89
CA LYS A 163 -11.98 -4.08 -3.98
C LYS A 163 -11.39 -5.45 -4.33
N ILE A 164 -10.44 -5.52 -5.27
CA ILE A 164 -9.71 -6.76 -5.59
C ILE A 164 -9.00 -7.28 -4.34
N SER A 165 -8.27 -6.40 -3.63
CA SER A 165 -7.57 -6.75 -2.39
C SER A 165 -8.54 -7.28 -1.32
N GLU A 166 -9.69 -6.62 -1.13
CA GLU A 166 -10.74 -7.08 -0.21
C GLU A 166 -11.23 -8.49 -0.57
N GLN A 167 -11.57 -8.72 -1.84
CA GLN A 167 -12.07 -10.01 -2.30
C GLN A 167 -11.01 -11.12 -2.19
N THR A 168 -9.76 -10.81 -2.53
CA THR A 168 -8.63 -11.74 -2.41
C THR A 168 -8.40 -12.14 -0.95
N THR A 169 -8.49 -11.19 -0.02
CA THR A 169 -8.39 -11.47 1.42
C THR A 169 -9.48 -12.44 1.90
N LYS A 170 -10.67 -12.37 1.30
CA LYS A 170 -11.79 -13.31 1.55
C LYS A 170 -11.66 -14.66 0.81
N GLY A 171 -10.55 -14.87 0.11
CA GLY A 171 -10.28 -16.10 -0.64
C GLY A 171 -10.98 -16.20 -2.00
N VAL A 172 -11.59 -15.11 -2.49
CA VAL A 172 -12.21 -15.08 -3.82
C VAL A 172 -11.11 -15.00 -4.88
N ARG A 173 -11.14 -15.92 -5.84
CA ARG A 173 -10.20 -15.93 -6.97
C ARG A 173 -10.53 -14.82 -7.97
N LEU A 174 -9.49 -14.26 -8.63
CA LEU A 174 -9.64 -13.17 -9.59
C LEU A 174 -10.61 -13.49 -10.73
N LYS A 175 -10.60 -14.71 -11.23
CA LYS A 175 -11.53 -15.17 -12.28
C LYS A 175 -13.01 -15.11 -11.88
N ASN A 176 -13.32 -15.12 -10.58
CA ASN A 176 -14.68 -15.08 -10.05
C ASN A 176 -15.14 -13.64 -9.69
N MET A 177 -14.25 -12.64 -9.85
CA MET A 177 -14.59 -11.24 -9.62
C MET A 177 -15.22 -10.61 -10.88
N PRO A 178 -15.86 -9.42 -10.78
CA PRO A 178 -16.47 -8.76 -11.93
C PRO A 178 -15.46 -8.50 -13.06
N LYS A 179 -15.77 -8.92 -14.29
CA LYS A 179 -14.89 -8.75 -15.46
C LYS A 179 -14.53 -7.30 -15.73
N ALA A 180 -15.44 -6.35 -15.43
CA ALA A 180 -15.23 -4.94 -15.62
C ALA A 180 -14.05 -4.38 -14.80
N TRP A 181 -13.65 -5.03 -13.70
CA TRP A 181 -12.49 -4.59 -12.90
C TRP A 181 -11.15 -4.91 -13.56
N PHE A 182 -11.12 -5.71 -14.62
CA PHE A 182 -9.93 -6.20 -15.30
C PHE A 182 -9.88 -5.75 -16.77
N GLN A 183 -10.60 -4.69 -17.11
CA GLN A 183 -10.45 -4.05 -18.42
C GLN A 183 -9.12 -3.34 -18.49
N VAL A 184 -8.30 -3.69 -19.48
CA VAL A 184 -6.98 -3.08 -19.67
C VAL A 184 -7.19 -1.62 -20.08
N PRO A 185 -6.64 -0.66 -19.32
CA PRO A 185 -6.73 0.75 -19.67
C PRO A 185 -5.90 1.07 -20.92
N SER A 186 -6.11 2.24 -21.51
CA SER A 186 -5.27 2.71 -22.62
C SER A 186 -3.84 2.98 -22.16
N ASP A 187 -2.85 2.88 -23.08
CA ASP A 187 -1.44 3.14 -22.78
C ASP A 187 -1.23 4.54 -22.20
N GLN A 188 -1.98 5.53 -22.69
CA GLN A 188 -1.93 6.89 -22.17
C GLN A 188 -2.43 6.97 -20.72
N ALA A 189 -3.50 6.27 -20.38
CA ALA A 189 -4.02 6.21 -19.03
C ALA A 189 -3.06 5.46 -18.09
N MET A 190 -2.39 4.42 -18.58
CA MET A 190 -1.40 3.64 -17.84
C MET A 190 -0.09 4.38 -17.54
N LYS A 191 0.08 5.63 -17.96
CA LYS A 191 1.15 6.51 -17.43
C LYS A 191 0.91 6.89 -15.96
N ASN A 192 -0.33 6.81 -15.48
CA ASN A 192 -0.66 6.93 -14.08
C ASN A 192 -0.45 5.59 -13.37
N THR A 193 0.27 5.58 -12.24
CA THR A 193 0.63 4.39 -11.45
C THR A 193 -0.60 3.58 -11.03
N MET A 194 -1.68 4.26 -10.59
CA MET A 194 -2.90 3.59 -10.13
C MET A 194 -3.64 2.91 -11.28
N THR A 195 -3.69 3.56 -12.44
CA THR A 195 -4.34 3.02 -13.63
C THR A 195 -3.52 1.88 -14.23
N ALA A 196 -2.20 1.99 -14.25
CA ALA A 196 -1.29 0.94 -14.70
C ALA A 196 -1.43 -0.36 -13.90
N ALA A 197 -1.70 -0.28 -12.60
CA ALA A 197 -1.91 -1.46 -11.75
C ALA A 197 -3.15 -2.28 -12.19
N VAL A 198 -4.17 -1.68 -12.80
CA VAL A 198 -5.33 -2.41 -13.35
C VAL A 198 -4.89 -3.32 -14.50
N GLY A 199 -3.96 -2.88 -15.36
CA GLY A 199 -3.33 -3.71 -16.39
C GLY A 199 -2.62 -4.93 -15.79
N VAL A 200 -1.88 -4.74 -14.70
CA VAL A 200 -1.23 -5.84 -13.97
C VAL A 200 -2.26 -6.83 -13.42
N PHE A 201 -3.32 -6.36 -12.79
CA PHE A 201 -4.40 -7.24 -12.33
C PHE A 201 -5.11 -7.98 -13.47
N ALA A 202 -5.20 -7.38 -14.66
CA ALA A 202 -5.72 -8.08 -15.84
C ALA A 202 -4.81 -9.26 -16.24
N CYS A 203 -3.47 -9.09 -16.23
CA CYS A 203 -2.54 -10.21 -16.40
C CYS A 203 -2.77 -11.32 -15.36
N ASN A 204 -2.82 -10.94 -14.08
CA ASN A 204 -3.02 -11.89 -12.99
C ASN A 204 -4.34 -12.65 -13.11
N ARG A 205 -5.40 -12.00 -13.62
CA ARG A 205 -6.66 -12.69 -13.92
C ARG A 205 -6.52 -13.69 -15.05
N LEU A 206 -5.85 -13.36 -16.15
CA LEU A 206 -5.58 -14.26 -17.26
C LEU A 206 -4.78 -15.49 -16.78
N MET A 207 -3.79 -15.29 -15.91
CA MET A 207 -3.04 -16.35 -15.25
C MET A 207 -3.98 -17.26 -14.43
N ASP A 208 -4.90 -16.67 -13.65
CA ASP A 208 -5.88 -17.41 -12.84
C ASP A 208 -6.91 -18.17 -13.67
N GLU A 209 -7.20 -17.71 -14.90
CA GLU A 209 -8.03 -18.36 -15.90
C GLU A 209 -7.28 -19.41 -16.74
N HIS A 210 -5.95 -19.61 -16.51
CA HIS A 210 -5.04 -20.46 -17.30
C HIS A 210 -4.94 -20.05 -18.79
N ARG A 211 -5.13 -18.77 -19.09
CA ARG A 211 -5.00 -18.17 -20.43
C ARG A 211 -3.60 -17.63 -20.61
N PHE A 212 -2.59 -18.52 -20.56
CA PHE A 212 -1.19 -18.15 -20.46
C PHE A 212 -0.68 -17.39 -21.68
N ASP A 213 -1.09 -17.76 -22.91
CA ASP A 213 -0.67 -17.05 -24.13
C ASP A 213 -1.17 -15.61 -24.19
N GLU A 214 -2.37 -15.35 -23.64
CA GLU A 214 -2.92 -14.00 -23.57
C GLU A 214 -2.27 -13.20 -22.45
N ALA A 215 -1.97 -13.85 -21.32
CA ALA A 215 -1.24 -13.25 -20.23
C ALA A 215 0.18 -12.84 -20.67
N ASP A 216 0.91 -13.71 -21.38
CA ASP A 216 2.25 -13.44 -21.89
C ASP A 216 2.25 -12.21 -22.81
N ARG A 217 1.37 -12.18 -23.80
CA ARG A 217 1.24 -11.01 -24.71
C ARG A 217 0.93 -9.71 -23.97
N LEU A 218 0.06 -9.75 -22.96
CA LEU A 218 -0.26 -8.57 -22.17
C LEU A 218 0.91 -8.15 -21.28
N MET A 219 1.63 -9.09 -20.68
CA MET A 219 2.83 -8.81 -19.90
C MET A 219 3.93 -8.17 -20.77
N ASP A 220 4.17 -8.70 -21.97
CA ASP A 220 5.08 -8.09 -22.93
C ASP A 220 4.72 -6.65 -23.23
N HIS A 221 3.46 -6.39 -23.61
CA HIS A 221 2.96 -5.05 -23.87
C HIS A 221 3.19 -4.10 -22.68
N LEU A 222 2.82 -4.54 -21.45
CA LEU A 222 2.97 -3.71 -20.25
C LEU A 222 4.43 -3.42 -19.86
N LEU A 223 5.36 -4.31 -20.21
CA LEU A 223 6.79 -4.14 -19.96
C LEU A 223 7.48 -3.26 -21.01
N GLU A 224 6.94 -3.22 -22.24
CA GLU A 224 7.48 -2.45 -23.37
C GLU A 224 7.02 -0.99 -23.39
N ILE A 225 5.77 -0.70 -23.01
CA ILE A 225 5.24 0.66 -23.01
C ILE A 225 5.87 1.54 -21.92
N ASP A 226 5.93 2.85 -22.17
CA ASP A 226 6.27 3.86 -21.16
C ASP A 226 5.09 4.01 -20.16
N SER A 227 5.02 3.10 -19.20
CA SER A 227 3.95 3.03 -18.21
C SER A 227 4.38 3.51 -16.83
N GLY A 228 3.41 3.94 -16.03
CA GLY A 228 3.59 4.27 -14.62
C GLY A 228 3.60 3.06 -13.67
N ILE A 229 3.83 1.84 -14.17
CA ILE A 229 3.82 0.64 -13.32
C ILE A 229 4.84 0.79 -12.20
N ALA A 230 4.38 0.69 -10.93
CA ALA A 230 5.24 0.71 -9.77
C ALA A 230 6.27 -0.42 -9.80
N GLY A 231 7.49 -0.15 -9.31
CA GLY A 231 8.59 -1.12 -9.37
C GLY A 231 8.26 -2.47 -8.78
N LEU A 232 7.46 -2.53 -7.71
CA LEU A 232 6.97 -3.78 -7.14
C LEU A 232 6.13 -4.58 -8.14
N HIS A 233 5.16 -3.95 -8.80
CA HIS A 233 4.31 -4.62 -9.79
C HIS A 233 5.10 -5.05 -11.03
N ARG A 234 6.07 -4.23 -11.47
CA ARG A 234 6.96 -4.59 -12.58
C ARG A 234 7.78 -5.85 -12.28
N ASN A 235 8.34 -5.95 -11.07
CA ASN A 235 9.08 -7.14 -10.65
C ASN A 235 8.19 -8.38 -10.59
N LEU A 236 6.95 -8.25 -10.11
CA LEU A 236 6.00 -9.36 -10.09
C LEU A 236 5.63 -9.82 -11.51
N LEU A 237 5.39 -8.90 -12.44
CA LEU A 237 5.14 -9.24 -13.85
C LEU A 237 6.31 -10.02 -14.48
N ILE A 238 7.56 -9.65 -14.16
CA ILE A 238 8.73 -10.37 -14.65
C ILE A 238 8.75 -11.79 -14.06
N CYS A 239 8.46 -11.96 -12.77
CA CYS A 239 8.35 -13.28 -12.16
C CYS A 239 7.25 -14.14 -12.80
N ASP A 240 6.07 -13.56 -13.05
CA ASP A 240 4.96 -14.26 -13.71
C ASP A 240 5.32 -14.65 -15.15
N ARG A 241 6.04 -13.79 -15.87
CA ARG A 241 6.51 -14.08 -17.22
C ARG A 241 7.52 -15.24 -17.23
N ILE A 242 8.48 -15.24 -16.30
CA ILE A 242 9.43 -16.36 -16.14
C ILE A 242 8.64 -17.66 -15.85
N TYR A 243 7.64 -17.60 -14.98
CA TYR A 243 6.80 -18.76 -14.69
C TYR A 243 6.10 -19.29 -15.96
N VAL A 244 5.49 -18.41 -16.77
CA VAL A 244 4.83 -18.82 -18.04
C VAL A 244 5.84 -19.48 -18.99
N GLU A 245 7.05 -18.96 -19.10
CA GLU A 245 8.11 -19.57 -19.91
C GLU A 245 8.51 -20.95 -19.42
N LEU A 246 8.64 -21.14 -18.10
CA LEU A 246 9.03 -22.42 -17.51
C LEU A 246 7.99 -23.52 -17.68
N ILE A 247 6.69 -23.18 -17.72
CA ILE A 247 5.61 -24.16 -17.94
C ILE A 247 5.21 -24.31 -19.42
N GLY A 248 5.68 -23.41 -20.28
CA GLY A 248 5.36 -23.32 -21.71
C GLY A 248 6.52 -23.74 -22.62
N SER A 249 6.86 -22.86 -23.58
CA SER A 249 7.85 -23.12 -24.64
C SER A 249 9.30 -22.99 -24.19
N CYS A 250 9.56 -22.45 -23.00
CA CYS A 250 10.89 -22.29 -22.40
C CYS A 250 11.86 -21.52 -23.34
N ARG A 251 11.43 -20.35 -23.82
CA ARG A 251 12.23 -19.43 -24.66
C ARG A 251 13.42 -18.90 -23.86
N LYS A 252 14.64 -19.35 -24.18
CA LYS A 252 15.85 -18.99 -23.40
C LYS A 252 16.19 -17.50 -23.46
N GLU A 253 15.78 -16.81 -24.51
CA GLU A 253 15.96 -15.36 -24.68
C GLU A 253 15.15 -14.51 -23.71
N ILE A 254 14.16 -15.11 -23.02
CA ILE A 254 13.31 -14.45 -22.02
C ILE A 254 13.74 -14.79 -20.58
N LEU A 255 14.40 -15.92 -20.40
CA LEU A 255 14.91 -16.39 -19.11
C LEU A 255 16.30 -15.81 -18.81
#